data_2d4dfadc132de1af1c463137bffe7c23
#
_entry.id   2d4dfadc132de1af1c463137bffe7c23
#
_cell.length_a   1.000
_cell.length_b   1.000
_cell.length_c   1.000
_cell.angle_alpha   90.00
_cell.angle_beta   90.00
_cell.angle_gamma   90.00
#
_symmetry.space_group_name_H-M   'P 1'
#
loop_
_entity.id
_entity.type
_entity.pdbx_description
1 polymer ?
#
loop_
_entity_poly.entity_id
_entity_poly.type
_entity_poly.pdbx_seq_one_letter_code
_entity_poly.pdbx_strand_id
1 'polypeptide(L)'
;ANHQGEIKMIDVNQFTTPEDFVIHVIERHMEKSKVNLKAAPIIVAGGYGVGSKENFQLLHELATVLGGEVGASRAAVDAGFCEHERQIGQTGTTVRPKLYIACGISGQIQHTAGMEESAMVIAINTDSNAPINKFADYVITGDLHVVIPKMIQYYKKNSK
;
A
#
# COMPACT_ATOMS: atom_id res chain seq x y z
N ALA A 1 -0.48 15.99 -9.61
CA ALA A 1 -0.91 15.99 -9.59
C ALA A 1 -1.01 15.95 -9.51
N ASN A 2 -0.83 15.92 -9.27
CA ASN A 2 -1.25 15.88 -9.20
C ASN A 2 -1.37 15.66 -9.27
N HIS A 3 -1.23 15.29 -9.06
CA HIS A 3 -1.62 14.93 -8.96
C HIS A 3 -1.84 14.56 -9.06
N GLN A 4 -1.66 14.36 -8.61
CA GLN A 4 -2.06 13.94 -8.82
C GLN A 4 -2.49 13.58 -9.06
N GLY A 5 -2.51 13.46 -8.87
CA GLY A 5 -3.07 13.04 -9.26
C GLY A 5 -3.47 12.60 -9.57
N GLU A 6 -3.56 12.65 -9.78
CA GLU A 6 -4.04 12.26 -10.16
C GLU A 6 -4.11 11.60 -10.60
N ILE A 7 -4.12 10.95 -10.56
CA ILE A 7 -4.14 10.19 -10.92
C ILE A 7 -4.48 9.75 -11.48
N LYS A 8 -4.29 9.77 -11.69
CA LYS A 8 -4.90 9.34 -12.14
C LYS A 8 -5.46 8.39 -12.86
N MET A 9 -6.02 8.26 -12.59
CA MET A 9 -6.86 7.28 -13.24
C MET A 9 -6.76 7.43 -14.72
N ILE A 10 -6.48 6.34 -15.43
CA ILE A 10 -6.48 6.36 -16.86
C ILE A 10 -7.93 6.35 -17.33
N ASP A 11 -8.31 7.40 -18.01
CA ASP A 11 -9.63 7.46 -18.59
C ASP A 11 -9.58 6.77 -19.95
N VAL A 12 -10.25 5.64 -20.08
CA VAL A 12 -10.26 4.88 -21.32
C VAL A 12 -10.79 5.71 -22.48
N ASN A 13 -11.64 6.67 -22.19
CA ASN A 13 -12.21 7.54 -23.23
C ASN A 13 -11.17 8.47 -23.85
N GLN A 14 -10.00 8.59 -23.27
CA GLN A 14 -8.91 9.39 -23.84
C GLN A 14 -8.22 8.67 -24.99
N PHE A 15 -8.51 7.40 -25.18
CA PHE A 15 -7.84 6.59 -26.20
C PHE A 15 -8.79 6.34 -27.37
N THR A 16 -8.28 6.53 -28.57
CA THR A 16 -9.09 6.40 -29.77
C THR A 16 -9.39 4.95 -30.13
N THR A 17 -8.50 4.03 -29.73
CA THR A 17 -8.66 2.60 -30.02
C THR A 17 -8.21 1.77 -28.82
N PRO A 18 -8.70 0.51 -28.71
CA PRO A 18 -8.20 -0.39 -27.69
C PRO A 18 -6.68 -0.62 -27.78
N GLU A 19 -6.13 -0.59 -28.99
CA GLU A 19 -4.69 -0.76 -29.18
C GLU A 19 -3.91 0.38 -28.56
N ASP A 20 -4.39 1.61 -28.69
CA ASP A 20 -3.75 2.77 -28.07
C ASP A 20 -3.71 2.58 -26.56
N PHE A 21 -4.81 2.11 -26.00
CA PHE A 21 -4.88 1.87 -24.56
C PHE A 21 -3.87 0.83 -24.12
N VAL A 22 -3.77 -0.27 -24.85
CA VAL A 22 -2.85 -1.36 -24.52
C VAL A 22 -1.41 -0.87 -24.58
N ILE A 23 -1.05 -0.14 -25.62
CA ILE A 23 0.31 0.39 -25.77
C ILE A 23 0.62 1.34 -24.61
N HIS A 24 -0.31 2.20 -24.27
CA HIS A 24 -0.11 3.14 -23.18
C HIS A 24 0.12 2.41 -21.84
N VAL A 25 -0.65 1.37 -21.59
CA VAL A 25 -0.51 0.57 -20.38
C VAL A 25 0.85 -0.11 -20.34
N ILE A 26 1.30 -0.66 -21.46
CA ILE A 26 2.61 -1.32 -21.55
C ILE A 26 3.72 -0.32 -21.26
N GLU A 27 3.65 0.87 -21.83
CA GLU A 27 4.65 1.90 -21.59
C GLU A 27 4.73 2.27 -20.13
N ARG A 28 3.57 2.47 -19.50
CA ARG A 28 3.51 2.80 -18.09
C ARG A 28 4.06 1.69 -17.22
N HIS A 29 3.76 0.44 -17.58
CA HIS A 29 4.26 -0.70 -16.85
C HIS A 29 5.78 -0.77 -16.93
N MET A 30 6.35 -0.52 -18.10
CA MET A 30 7.79 -0.52 -18.27
C MET A 30 8.46 0.60 -17.49
N GLU A 31 7.85 1.79 -17.49
CA GLU A 31 8.37 2.92 -16.73
C GLU A 31 8.33 2.65 -15.23
N LYS A 32 7.34 1.88 -14.80
CA LYS A 32 7.15 1.55 -13.40
C LYS A 32 7.74 0.20 -13.05
N SER A 33 8.73 -0.25 -13.82
CA SER A 33 9.41 -1.50 -13.49
C SER A 33 10.06 -1.43 -12.11
N LYS A 34 10.35 -0.23 -11.62
CA LYS A 34 10.85 -0.01 -10.28
C LYS A 34 9.74 0.61 -9.43
N VAL A 35 9.54 0.03 -8.25
CA VAL A 35 8.58 0.56 -7.31
C VAL A 35 9.11 1.88 -6.74
N ASN A 36 8.28 2.91 -6.77
CA ASN A 36 8.68 4.21 -6.24
C ASN A 36 7.84 4.55 -5.01
N LEU A 37 8.22 3.98 -3.88
CA LEU A 37 7.51 4.20 -2.62
C LEU A 37 7.66 5.62 -2.11
N LYS A 38 8.79 6.24 -2.38
CA LYS A 38 9.04 7.60 -1.87
C LYS A 38 8.08 8.64 -2.44
N ALA A 39 7.63 8.42 -3.67
CA ALA A 39 6.73 9.35 -4.33
C ALA A 39 5.27 9.02 -4.13
N ALA A 40 4.95 7.87 -3.52
CA ALA A 40 3.57 7.44 -3.39
C ALA A 40 2.85 8.27 -2.32
N PRO A 41 1.68 8.84 -2.65
CA PRO A 41 0.91 9.60 -1.67
C PRO A 41 0.17 8.69 -0.68
N ILE A 42 -0.09 7.45 -1.08
CA ILE A 42 -0.77 6.47 -0.24
C ILE A 42 0.02 5.17 -0.30
N ILE A 43 0.32 4.60 0.85
CA ILE A 43 1.02 3.31 0.93
C ILE A 43 0.18 2.35 1.75
N VAL A 44 -0.05 1.16 1.19
CA VAL A 44 -0.68 0.06 1.90
C VAL A 44 0.42 -0.94 2.18
N ALA A 45 0.84 -1.03 3.44
CA ALA A 45 1.99 -1.84 3.81
C ALA A 45 1.56 -3.09 4.57
N GLY A 46 2.20 -4.20 4.26
CA GLY A 46 1.92 -5.46 4.92
C GLY A 46 3.11 -5.98 5.70
N GLY A 47 2.82 -6.61 6.83
CA GLY A 47 3.82 -7.27 7.64
C GLY A 47 3.65 -8.77 7.62
N TYR A 48 4.39 -9.42 8.52
CA TYR A 48 4.33 -10.87 8.63
C TYR A 48 2.92 -11.37 8.94
N GLY A 49 2.13 -10.55 9.63
CA GLY A 49 0.75 -10.91 9.99
C GLY A 49 -0.19 -11.06 8.79
N VAL A 50 0.22 -10.62 7.61
CA VAL A 50 -0.57 -10.85 6.39
C VAL A 50 -0.67 -12.35 6.08
N GLY A 51 0.37 -13.11 6.40
CA GLY A 51 0.32 -14.55 6.40
C GLY A 51 0.88 -15.24 5.16
N SER A 52 0.75 -14.66 3.98
CA SER A 52 1.23 -15.28 2.76
C SER A 52 1.36 -14.28 1.63
N LYS A 53 2.06 -14.69 0.59
CA LYS A 53 2.16 -13.89 -0.63
C LYS A 53 0.80 -13.72 -1.30
N GLU A 54 -0.01 -14.77 -1.26
CA GLU A 54 -1.35 -14.72 -1.83
C GLU A 54 -2.21 -13.67 -1.13
N ASN A 55 -2.06 -13.56 0.17
CA ASN A 55 -2.84 -12.58 0.93
C ASN A 55 -2.41 -11.15 0.65
N PHE A 56 -1.20 -10.95 0.15
CA PHE A 56 -0.76 -9.63 -0.29
C PHE A 56 -1.57 -9.12 -1.47
N GLN A 57 -2.27 -10.00 -2.20
CA GLN A 57 -3.16 -9.57 -3.26
C GLN A 57 -4.24 -8.62 -2.74
N LEU A 58 -4.71 -8.83 -1.52
CA LEU A 58 -5.67 -7.92 -0.92
C LEU A 58 -5.10 -6.52 -0.78
N LEU A 59 -3.82 -6.44 -0.40
CA LEU A 59 -3.16 -5.15 -0.26
C LEU A 59 -2.98 -4.48 -1.61
N HIS A 60 -2.65 -5.25 -2.64
CA HIS A 60 -2.54 -4.71 -3.99
C HIS A 60 -3.88 -4.19 -4.48
N GLU A 61 -4.96 -4.91 -4.21
CA GLU A 61 -6.29 -4.46 -4.60
C GLU A 61 -6.65 -3.16 -3.89
N LEU A 62 -6.41 -3.09 -2.59
CA LEU A 62 -6.71 -1.88 -1.83
C LEU A 62 -5.87 -0.71 -2.34
N ALA A 63 -4.58 -0.93 -2.57
CA ALA A 63 -3.71 0.12 -3.07
C ALA A 63 -4.19 0.62 -4.43
N THR A 64 -4.62 -0.28 -5.30
CA THR A 64 -5.12 0.09 -6.62
C THR A 64 -6.37 0.95 -6.50
N VAL A 65 -7.29 0.57 -5.63
CA VAL A 65 -8.53 1.33 -5.42
C VAL A 65 -8.23 2.72 -4.88
N LEU A 66 -7.24 2.84 -4.01
CA LEU A 66 -6.87 4.12 -3.39
C LEU A 66 -5.91 4.94 -4.25
N GLY A 67 -5.31 4.33 -5.27
CA GLY A 67 -4.32 5.01 -6.09
C GLY A 67 -2.96 5.09 -5.44
N GLY A 68 -2.61 4.09 -4.64
CA GLY A 68 -1.37 4.05 -3.90
C GLY A 68 -0.46 2.91 -4.31
N GLU A 69 0.55 2.67 -3.48
CA GLU A 69 1.52 1.60 -3.68
C GLU A 69 1.51 0.63 -2.51
N VAL A 70 2.01 -0.57 -2.75
CA VAL A 70 2.14 -1.58 -1.71
C VAL A 70 3.56 -1.57 -1.17
N GLY A 71 3.69 -1.53 0.15
CA GLY A 71 4.97 -1.68 0.83
C GLY A 71 4.94 -2.88 1.75
N ALA A 72 6.07 -3.19 2.35
CA ALA A 72 6.19 -4.36 3.21
C ALA A 72 7.22 -4.14 4.30
N SER A 73 7.03 -4.84 5.42
CA SER A 73 8.04 -4.89 6.46
C SER A 73 9.15 -5.85 6.04
N ARG A 74 10.30 -5.75 6.69
CA ARG A 74 11.40 -6.66 6.43
C ARG A 74 10.99 -8.13 6.66
N ALA A 75 10.22 -8.37 7.73
CA ALA A 75 9.79 -9.74 8.02
C ALA A 75 8.95 -10.33 6.90
N ALA A 76 8.08 -9.53 6.29
CA ALA A 76 7.27 -9.99 5.17
C ALA A 76 8.13 -10.27 3.94
N VAL A 77 9.13 -9.41 3.68
CA VAL A 77 10.04 -9.61 2.56
C VAL A 77 10.89 -10.88 2.78
N ASP A 78 11.42 -11.05 4.00
CA ASP A 78 12.23 -12.22 4.33
C ASP A 78 11.42 -13.51 4.21
N ALA A 79 10.11 -13.45 4.47
CA ALA A 79 9.23 -14.61 4.35
C ALA A 79 8.83 -14.89 2.90
N GLY A 80 9.24 -14.04 1.96
CA GLY A 80 8.92 -14.22 0.56
C GLY A 80 7.54 -13.73 0.16
N PHE A 81 6.90 -12.94 1.01
CA PHE A 81 5.55 -12.42 0.72
C PHE A 81 5.57 -11.28 -0.29
N CYS A 82 6.69 -10.58 -0.42
CA CYS A 82 6.77 -9.37 -1.22
C CYS A 82 8.20 -9.17 -1.70
N GLU A 83 8.38 -8.42 -2.79
CA GLU A 83 9.70 -8.12 -3.34
C GLU A 83 10.49 -7.20 -2.41
N HIS A 84 11.81 -7.34 -2.45
CA HIS A 84 12.69 -6.51 -1.63
C HIS A 84 12.56 -5.02 -1.94
N GLU A 85 12.25 -4.67 -3.18
CA GLU A 85 12.08 -3.27 -3.57
C GLU A 85 10.94 -2.58 -2.83
N ARG A 86 10.04 -3.34 -2.24
CA ARG A 86 8.90 -2.79 -1.49
C ARG A 86 9.17 -2.68 0.00
N GLN A 87 10.37 -3.04 0.44
CA GLN A 87 10.68 -3.02 1.87
C GLN A 87 10.78 -1.60 2.41
N ILE A 88 10.05 -1.35 3.49
CA ILE A 88 10.04 -0.07 4.20
C ILE A 88 10.70 -0.27 5.55
N GLY A 89 11.53 0.68 5.95
CA GLY A 89 12.19 0.63 7.23
C GLY A 89 13.62 1.08 7.14
N GLN A 90 14.34 0.87 8.22
CA GLN A 90 15.73 1.31 8.34
C GLN A 90 16.64 0.70 7.29
N THR A 91 16.41 -0.58 6.96
CA THR A 91 17.22 -1.28 5.96
C THR A 91 16.55 -1.29 4.58
N GLY A 92 15.47 -0.56 4.43
CA GLY A 92 14.76 -0.43 3.16
C GLY A 92 14.57 1.03 2.82
N THR A 93 13.38 1.35 2.34
CA THR A 93 13.05 2.71 1.92
C THR A 93 12.38 3.46 3.06
N THR A 94 12.72 4.74 3.22
CA THR A 94 12.02 5.65 4.13
C THR A 94 10.98 6.40 3.32
N VAL A 95 9.74 6.45 3.83
CA VAL A 95 8.61 7.00 3.10
C VAL A 95 7.91 8.09 3.92
N ARG A 96 7.24 8.99 3.21
CA ARG A 96 6.46 10.08 3.82
C ARG A 96 5.14 10.24 3.09
N PRO A 97 4.31 9.19 3.04
CA PRO A 97 3.03 9.31 2.34
C PRO A 97 2.08 10.19 3.13
N LYS A 98 1.03 10.64 2.48
CA LYS A 98 -0.06 11.32 3.17
C LYS A 98 -0.88 10.33 3.98
N LEU A 99 -0.96 9.08 3.53
CA LEU A 99 -1.68 8.03 4.23
C LEU A 99 -0.87 6.75 4.19
N TYR A 100 -0.67 6.16 5.35
CA TYR A 100 0.04 4.90 5.51
C TYR A 100 -0.89 3.91 6.21
N ILE A 101 -1.22 2.82 5.54
CA ILE A 101 -2.08 1.78 6.12
C ILE A 101 -1.20 0.58 6.45
N ALA A 102 -1.01 0.32 7.73
CA ALA A 102 -0.16 -0.76 8.21
C ALA A 102 -1.01 -1.98 8.51
N CYS A 103 -0.81 -3.04 7.74
CA CYS A 103 -1.62 -4.25 7.82
C CYS A 103 -0.79 -5.41 8.36
N GLY A 104 -1.12 -5.87 9.55
CA GLY A 104 -0.41 -7.00 10.15
C GLY A 104 1.05 -6.70 10.46
N ILE A 105 1.36 -5.45 10.77
CA ILE A 105 2.72 -5.02 11.12
C ILE A 105 2.80 -4.81 12.62
N SER A 106 3.80 -5.40 13.26
CA SER A 106 3.97 -5.24 14.70
C SER A 106 4.47 -3.84 15.06
N GLY A 107 5.34 -3.28 14.23
CA GLY A 107 5.84 -1.93 14.48
C GLY A 107 7.15 -1.88 15.23
N GLN A 108 8.06 -2.78 14.93
CA GLN A 108 9.40 -2.72 15.47
C GLN A 108 10.07 -1.42 15.03
N ILE A 109 11.01 -0.94 15.84
CA ILE A 109 11.64 0.35 15.59
C ILE A 109 12.31 0.41 14.22
N GLN A 110 12.83 -0.71 13.75
CA GLN A 110 13.45 -0.76 12.42
C GLN A 110 12.47 -0.47 11.30
N HIS A 111 11.19 -0.81 11.50
CA HIS A 111 10.16 -0.50 10.52
C HIS A 111 9.63 0.91 10.68
N THR A 112 9.31 1.29 11.93
CA THR A 112 8.70 2.59 12.17
C THR A 112 9.62 3.74 11.80
N ALA A 113 10.94 3.54 11.89
CA ALA A 113 11.90 4.54 11.45
C ALA A 113 11.72 4.90 9.97
N GLY A 114 11.16 4.01 9.18
CA GLY A 114 10.95 4.24 7.75
C GLY A 114 9.59 4.84 7.41
N MET A 115 8.66 4.95 8.38
CA MET A 115 7.33 5.44 8.07
C MET A 115 6.77 6.43 9.09
N GLU A 116 7.51 6.73 10.15
CA GLU A 116 6.97 7.55 11.25
C GLU A 116 6.65 8.98 10.83
N GLU A 117 7.15 9.44 9.69
CA GLU A 117 6.85 10.78 9.19
C GLU A 117 5.66 10.81 8.24
N SER A 118 4.91 9.72 8.17
CA SER A 118 3.65 9.70 7.41
C SER A 118 2.66 10.69 8.01
N ALA A 119 1.90 11.39 7.16
CA ALA A 119 0.97 12.40 7.65
C ALA A 119 -0.19 11.78 8.44
N MET A 120 -0.68 10.62 8.00
CA MET A 120 -1.73 9.89 8.69
C MET A 120 -1.42 8.40 8.63
N VAL A 121 -1.62 7.71 9.75
CA VAL A 121 -1.35 6.27 9.85
C VAL A 121 -2.59 5.56 10.35
N ILE A 122 -2.98 4.50 9.64
CA ILE A 122 -4.05 3.60 10.05
C ILE A 122 -3.41 2.23 10.27
N ALA A 123 -3.60 1.67 11.46
CA ALA A 123 -3.07 0.34 11.78
C ALA A 123 -4.21 -0.68 11.81
N ILE A 124 -4.05 -1.77 11.08
CA ILE A 124 -5.00 -2.89 11.08
C ILE A 124 -4.26 -4.10 11.64
N ASN A 125 -4.69 -4.58 12.79
CA ASN A 125 -3.98 -5.64 13.49
C ASN A 125 -4.95 -6.40 14.39
N THR A 126 -4.69 -7.69 14.57
CA THR A 126 -5.46 -8.47 15.54
C THR A 126 -4.99 -8.20 16.96
N ASP A 127 -3.78 -7.69 17.13
CA ASP A 127 -3.21 -7.39 18.44
C ASP A 127 -3.44 -5.92 18.78
N SER A 128 -4.33 -5.68 19.73
CA SER A 128 -4.65 -4.32 20.17
C SER A 128 -3.47 -3.65 20.89
N ASN A 129 -2.45 -4.41 21.26
CA ASN A 129 -1.27 -3.90 21.94
C ASN A 129 -0.04 -3.84 21.05
N ALA A 130 -0.21 -3.98 19.74
CA ALA A 130 0.92 -3.92 18.81
C ALA A 130 1.61 -2.57 18.91
N PRO A 131 2.96 -2.54 18.94
CA PRO A 131 3.69 -1.27 19.05
C PRO A 131 3.37 -0.26 17.96
N ILE A 132 2.98 -0.72 16.75
CA ILE A 132 2.63 0.17 15.65
C ILE A 132 1.47 1.09 16.02
N ASN A 133 0.62 0.66 16.95
CA ASN A 133 -0.55 1.44 17.34
C ASN A 133 -0.17 2.78 17.98
N LYS A 134 1.05 2.90 18.51
CA LYS A 134 1.52 4.16 19.07
C LYS A 134 1.76 5.22 18.01
N PHE A 135 1.97 4.81 16.77
CA PHE A 135 2.19 5.71 15.64
C PHE A 135 0.92 5.95 14.87
N ALA A 136 -0.14 5.18 15.15
CA ALA A 136 -1.35 5.22 14.35
C ALA A 136 -2.29 6.32 14.83
N ASP A 137 -2.89 7.03 13.88
CA ASP A 137 -3.96 7.97 14.18
C ASP A 137 -5.27 7.24 14.35
N TYR A 138 -5.42 6.10 13.65
CA TYR A 138 -6.59 5.24 13.78
C TYR A 138 -6.13 3.79 13.88
N VAL A 139 -6.73 3.06 14.81
CA VAL A 139 -6.42 1.65 15.04
C VAL A 139 -7.68 0.83 14.79
N ILE A 140 -7.56 -0.15 13.89
CA ILE A 140 -8.64 -1.09 13.65
C ILE A 140 -8.17 -2.45 14.16
N THR A 141 -8.77 -2.91 15.24
CA THR A 141 -8.44 -4.21 15.80
C THR A 141 -9.32 -5.26 15.13
N GLY A 142 -8.71 -6.12 14.34
CA GLY A 142 -9.44 -7.14 13.60
C GLY A 142 -8.55 -7.85 12.62
N ASP A 143 -9.15 -8.86 11.98
CA ASP A 143 -8.45 -9.67 10.98
C ASP A 143 -8.45 -8.91 9.66
N LEU A 144 -7.25 -8.65 9.14
CA LEU A 144 -7.12 -7.91 7.88
C LEU A 144 -7.81 -8.63 6.72
N HIS A 145 -7.95 -9.94 6.80
CA HIS A 145 -8.63 -10.71 5.76
C HIS A 145 -10.14 -10.43 5.74
N VAL A 146 -10.67 -9.84 6.80
CA VAL A 146 -12.07 -9.39 6.87
C VAL A 146 -12.15 -7.89 6.63
N VAL A 147 -11.25 -7.13 7.24
CA VAL A 147 -11.28 -5.67 7.21
C VAL A 147 -10.99 -5.13 5.82
N ILE A 148 -9.94 -5.64 5.17
CA ILE A 148 -9.50 -5.10 3.89
C ILE A 148 -10.53 -5.29 2.78
N PRO A 149 -11.14 -6.48 2.62
CA PRO A 149 -12.21 -6.61 1.61
C PRO A 149 -13.36 -5.63 1.82
N LYS A 150 -13.72 -5.36 3.08
CA LYS A 150 -14.77 -4.39 3.37
C LYS A 150 -14.35 -2.98 2.98
N MET A 151 -13.09 -2.64 3.21
CA MET A 151 -12.57 -1.33 2.81
C MET A 151 -12.59 -1.19 1.29
N ILE A 152 -12.19 -2.23 0.57
CA ILE A 152 -12.19 -2.23 -0.88
C ILE A 152 -13.61 -2.00 -1.40
N GLN A 153 -14.58 -2.73 -0.85
CA GLN A 153 -15.97 -2.58 -1.26
C GLN A 153 -16.48 -1.18 -0.99
N TYR A 154 -16.14 -0.64 0.17
CA TYR A 154 -16.57 0.70 0.55
C TYR A 154 -16.05 1.74 -0.43
N TYR A 155 -14.77 1.68 -0.75
CA TYR A 155 -14.17 2.64 -1.65
C TYR A 155 -14.68 2.50 -3.07
N LYS A 156 -14.88 1.28 -3.56
CA LYS A 156 -15.46 1.06 -4.89
C LYS A 156 -16.87 1.61 -4.97
N LYS A 157 -17.65 1.45 -3.91
CA LYS A 157 -19.04 1.90 -3.88
C LYS A 157 -19.12 3.42 -3.84
N ASN A 158 -18.19 4.08 -3.19
CA ASN A 158 -18.25 5.51 -2.90
C ASN A 158 -17.31 6.36 -3.77
N SER A 159 -16.59 5.77 -4.70
CA SER A 159 -15.58 6.47 -5.49
C SER A 159 -16.08 6.87 -6.88
N LYS A 160 -17.33 7.16 -7.02
CA LYS A 160 -17.87 7.60 -8.31
C LYS A 160 -17.74 9.09 -8.52
#